data_6d08a0d8a6470ba9a675118a0341279a
#
_entry.id   6d08a0d8a6470ba9a675118a0341279a
#
_cell.length_a   1.000
_cell.length_b   1.000
_cell.length_c   1.000
_cell.angle_alpha   90.00
_cell.angle_beta   90.00
_cell.angle_gamma   90.00
#
_symmetry.space_group_name_H-M   'P 1'
#
loop_
_entity.id
_entity.type
_entity.pdbx_description
1 polymer ?
#
loop_
_entity_poly.entity_id
_entity_poly.type
_entity_poly.pdbx_seq_one_letter_code
_entity_poly.pdbx_strand_id
1 'polypeptide(L)'
;MDFYPSPLKVTTSYPNQVLYCRLAVVTGANKGIGLEICRQLASNGVAVVLTARDEKKGIEAVEKLKGYGLSDVVFHQLDMKDPASIASLAHFIKTQFGKLDILVNNAGVFGVKLDDAAYRDLMAVDDSPETKIAKFRQMVRQTYETAEECLQVNYYGTKRVTEALFPVLQLSDSPRIVMVSSAAGKLQKISHTWAKEVLSDIDGLTEERVDEAPNKFLKDFKDTQGWPASDMSKAALNAYTRVLSKKFPKFRINCVCPGYVKTDFNLNTGISTIEEGAAGPVKLALLPDDGPSGLFFFQKEVTSFD
;
A
#
# COMPACT_ATOMS: atom_id res chain seq x y z
N MET A 1 4.33 -1.22 -32.40
CA MET A 1 5.66 -0.60 -32.19
C MET A 1 5.81 -0.42 -30.70
N ASP A 2 6.54 -1.34 -30.09
CA ASP A 2 6.71 -1.39 -28.65
C ASP A 2 7.65 -0.28 -28.21
N PHE A 3 7.09 0.79 -27.63
CA PHE A 3 7.88 1.83 -26.94
C PHE A 3 8.30 1.31 -25.55
N TYR A 4 9.26 0.41 -25.49
CA TYR A 4 9.99 0.19 -24.26
C TYR A 4 11.11 1.24 -24.17
N PRO A 5 11.13 2.11 -23.16
CA PRO A 5 12.26 3.00 -22.95
C PRO A 5 13.50 2.15 -22.69
N SER A 6 14.63 2.56 -23.24
CA SER A 6 15.94 1.95 -22.96
C SER A 6 16.18 1.87 -21.44
N PRO A 7 16.90 0.86 -20.95
CA PRO A 7 17.18 0.73 -19.51
C PRO A 7 17.74 2.04 -18.98
N LEU A 8 17.19 2.48 -17.84
CA LEU A 8 17.61 3.69 -17.14
C LEU A 8 19.11 3.61 -16.83
N LYS A 9 19.93 4.20 -17.71
CA LYS A 9 21.34 4.47 -17.41
C LYS A 9 21.36 5.73 -16.57
N VAL A 10 21.52 5.58 -15.26
CA VAL A 10 21.84 6.69 -14.38
C VAL A 10 23.23 7.19 -14.79
N THR A 11 23.30 8.23 -15.60
CA THR A 11 24.53 8.93 -15.92
C THR A 11 24.89 9.83 -14.73
N THR A 12 25.78 9.37 -13.86
CA THR A 12 26.42 10.24 -12.89
C THR A 12 27.49 11.07 -13.60
N SER A 13 27.67 12.32 -13.16
CA SER A 13 28.73 13.23 -13.62
C SER A 13 30.18 12.77 -13.27
N TYR A 14 30.35 11.53 -12.79
CA TYR A 14 31.63 10.88 -12.51
C TYR A 14 31.76 9.60 -13.33
N PRO A 15 32.73 9.51 -14.25
CA PRO A 15 32.80 8.48 -15.28
C PRO A 15 33.14 7.04 -14.80
N ASN A 16 33.34 6.77 -13.53
CA ASN A 16 33.77 5.48 -13.00
C ASN A 16 33.11 5.00 -11.69
N GLN A 17 31.98 5.59 -11.27
CA GLN A 17 31.18 5.03 -10.18
C GLN A 17 29.79 4.69 -10.70
N VAL A 18 29.50 3.42 -10.91
CA VAL A 18 28.13 2.90 -10.96
C VAL A 18 27.60 2.99 -9.54
N LEU A 19 27.08 4.14 -9.17
CA LEU A 19 26.26 4.26 -7.96
C LEU A 19 25.02 3.40 -8.21
N TYR A 20 24.95 2.24 -7.56
CA TYR A 20 23.78 1.39 -7.57
C TYR A 20 22.64 2.15 -6.89
N CYS A 21 21.84 2.83 -7.69
CA CYS A 21 20.61 3.46 -7.24
C CYS A 21 19.68 2.37 -6.74
N ARG A 22 19.13 2.51 -5.52
CA ARG A 22 18.07 1.61 -5.04
C ARG A 22 16.87 1.71 -5.96
N LEU A 23 16.18 0.58 -6.18
CA LEU A 23 14.96 0.52 -6.96
C LEU A 23 13.76 0.29 -6.03
N ALA A 24 12.72 1.10 -6.21
CA ALA A 24 11.45 0.94 -5.52
C ALA A 24 10.30 0.63 -6.48
N VAL A 25 9.38 -0.24 -6.06
CA VAL A 25 8.04 -0.38 -6.65
C VAL A 25 7.03 0.20 -5.67
N VAL A 26 6.13 1.07 -6.14
CA VAL A 26 5.03 1.63 -5.33
C VAL A 26 3.70 1.27 -5.98
N THR A 27 2.84 0.53 -5.26
CA THR A 27 1.55 0.11 -5.80
C THR A 27 0.48 1.19 -5.63
N GLY A 28 -0.41 1.36 -6.63
CA GLY A 28 -1.52 2.32 -6.58
C GLY A 28 -1.05 3.77 -6.48
N ALA A 29 -0.06 4.16 -7.27
CA ALA A 29 0.70 5.39 -7.09
C ALA A 29 0.39 6.52 -8.10
N ASN A 30 -0.69 6.42 -8.86
CA ASN A 30 -1.07 7.47 -9.84
C ASN A 30 -1.64 8.74 -9.20
N LYS A 31 -1.95 8.72 -7.89
CA LYS A 31 -2.47 9.88 -7.14
C LYS A 31 -2.27 9.72 -5.63
N GLY A 32 -2.62 10.77 -4.87
CA GLY A 32 -2.67 10.74 -3.42
C GLY A 32 -1.33 10.37 -2.76
N ILE A 33 -1.42 9.61 -1.67
CA ILE A 33 -0.24 9.20 -0.87
C ILE A 33 0.77 8.43 -1.72
N GLY A 34 0.31 7.52 -2.60
CA GLY A 34 1.21 6.72 -3.45
C GLY A 34 2.05 7.57 -4.41
N LEU A 35 1.46 8.59 -5.05
CA LEU A 35 2.19 9.51 -5.92
C LEU A 35 3.22 10.32 -5.14
N GLU A 36 2.86 10.76 -3.95
CA GLU A 36 3.76 11.52 -3.09
C GLU A 36 4.89 10.66 -2.53
N ILE A 37 4.64 9.38 -2.22
CA ILE A 37 5.70 8.41 -1.88
C ILE A 37 6.70 8.30 -3.04
N CYS A 38 6.22 8.16 -4.29
CA CYS A 38 7.09 8.15 -5.47
C CYS A 38 7.92 9.43 -5.56
N ARG A 39 7.29 10.60 -5.38
CA ARG A 39 7.99 11.89 -5.41
C ARG A 39 9.09 11.97 -4.35
N GLN A 40 8.77 11.63 -3.10
CA GLN A 40 9.74 11.69 -2.00
C GLN A 40 10.87 10.67 -2.18
N LEU A 41 10.59 9.43 -2.61
CA LEU A 41 11.62 8.43 -2.88
C LEU A 41 12.56 8.87 -4.01
N ALA A 42 12.00 9.35 -5.13
CA ALA A 42 12.79 9.85 -6.26
C ALA A 42 13.65 11.07 -5.85
N SER A 43 13.11 11.98 -5.04
CA SER A 43 13.87 13.10 -4.48
C SER A 43 15.01 12.67 -3.53
N ASN A 44 14.98 11.44 -3.00
CA ASN A 44 16.04 10.82 -2.22
C ASN A 44 16.97 9.92 -3.06
N GLY A 45 16.95 10.06 -4.40
CA GLY A 45 17.84 9.34 -5.31
C GLY A 45 17.49 7.85 -5.48
N VAL A 46 16.24 7.46 -5.23
CA VAL A 46 15.72 6.10 -5.47
C VAL A 46 15.04 6.08 -6.84
N ALA A 47 15.41 5.13 -7.71
CA ALA A 47 14.66 4.88 -8.94
C ALA A 47 13.30 4.27 -8.59
N VAL A 48 12.23 4.71 -9.25
CA VAL A 48 10.87 4.34 -8.87
C VAL A 48 10.09 3.76 -10.04
N VAL A 49 9.54 2.57 -9.87
CA VAL A 49 8.47 2.04 -10.72
C VAL A 49 7.13 2.40 -10.08
N LEU A 50 6.50 3.42 -10.62
CA LEU A 50 5.16 3.85 -10.27
C LEU A 50 4.17 2.89 -10.91
N THR A 51 3.25 2.31 -10.14
CA THR A 51 2.24 1.42 -10.71
C THR A 51 0.82 1.90 -10.45
N ALA A 52 -0.06 1.65 -11.40
CA ALA A 52 -1.49 1.92 -11.33
C ALA A 52 -2.28 0.99 -12.24
N ARG A 53 -3.57 0.78 -11.94
CA ARG A 53 -4.47 -0.02 -12.76
C ARG A 53 -4.77 0.65 -14.10
N ASP A 54 -5.00 1.96 -14.07
CA ASP A 54 -5.30 2.79 -15.24
C ASP A 54 -3.97 3.29 -15.84
N GLU A 55 -3.67 2.82 -17.05
CA GLU A 55 -2.42 3.11 -17.75
C GLU A 55 -2.27 4.62 -18.05
N LYS A 56 -3.34 5.25 -18.55
CA LYS A 56 -3.33 6.67 -18.89
C LYS A 56 -2.99 7.54 -17.66
N LYS A 57 -3.70 7.30 -16.55
CA LYS A 57 -3.45 8.04 -15.31
C LYS A 57 -2.06 7.75 -14.71
N GLY A 58 -1.54 6.54 -14.93
CA GLY A 58 -0.18 6.19 -14.51
C GLY A 58 0.89 6.95 -15.31
N ILE A 59 0.74 7.03 -16.61
CA ILE A 59 1.64 7.79 -17.51
C ILE A 59 1.57 9.29 -17.16
N GLU A 60 0.36 9.86 -17.00
CA GLU A 60 0.18 11.26 -16.60
C GLU A 60 0.86 11.56 -15.25
N ALA A 61 0.83 10.61 -14.29
CA ALA A 61 1.49 10.75 -13.01
C ALA A 61 3.01 10.77 -13.13
N VAL A 62 3.59 9.93 -13.98
CA VAL A 62 5.04 9.95 -14.26
C VAL A 62 5.47 11.24 -14.92
N GLU A 63 4.73 11.71 -15.94
CA GLU A 63 5.04 12.99 -16.60
C GLU A 63 4.96 14.17 -15.61
N LYS A 64 4.02 14.15 -14.67
CA LYS A 64 3.95 15.14 -13.60
C LYS A 64 5.23 15.12 -12.74
N LEU A 65 5.74 13.93 -12.37
CA LEU A 65 6.96 13.80 -11.57
C LEU A 65 8.20 14.25 -12.35
N LYS A 66 8.28 13.93 -13.63
CA LYS A 66 9.34 14.43 -14.54
C LYS A 66 9.32 15.94 -14.63
N GLY A 67 8.14 16.57 -14.66
CA GLY A 67 7.97 18.01 -14.62
C GLY A 67 8.55 18.67 -13.36
N TYR A 68 8.73 17.92 -12.28
CA TYR A 68 9.45 18.35 -11.07
C TYR A 68 10.97 18.05 -11.13
N GLY A 69 11.49 17.62 -12.28
CA GLY A 69 12.90 17.27 -12.45
C GLY A 69 13.27 15.85 -11.96
N LEU A 70 12.29 15.00 -11.67
CA LEU A 70 12.48 13.64 -11.21
C LEU A 70 12.47 12.68 -12.40
N SER A 71 13.62 12.43 -13.02
CA SER A 71 13.76 11.64 -14.23
C SER A 71 13.72 10.11 -13.99
N ASP A 72 14.11 9.67 -12.79
CA ASP A 72 14.26 8.24 -12.46
C ASP A 72 12.95 7.59 -12.00
N VAL A 73 11.84 7.95 -12.69
CA VAL A 73 10.51 7.39 -12.46
C VAL A 73 9.98 6.81 -13.76
N VAL A 74 9.56 5.55 -13.74
CA VAL A 74 8.92 4.87 -14.85
C VAL A 74 7.56 4.31 -14.44
N PHE A 75 6.69 4.07 -15.42
CA PHE A 75 5.37 3.49 -15.20
C PHE A 75 5.35 2.01 -15.59
N HIS A 76 4.63 1.21 -14.80
CA HIS A 76 4.16 -0.12 -15.18
C HIS A 76 2.71 -0.32 -14.75
N GLN A 77 1.87 -0.84 -15.64
CA GLN A 77 0.47 -1.14 -15.32
C GLN A 77 0.40 -2.27 -14.28
N LEU A 78 -0.48 -2.12 -13.28
CA LEU A 78 -0.72 -3.13 -12.25
C LEU A 78 -2.17 -3.12 -11.80
N ASP A 79 -2.88 -4.21 -12.06
CA ASP A 79 -4.14 -4.53 -11.39
C ASP A 79 -3.88 -5.56 -10.28
N MET A 80 -4.17 -5.16 -9.03
CA MET A 80 -3.96 -6.02 -7.83
C MET A 80 -4.82 -7.30 -7.85
N LYS A 81 -5.89 -7.33 -8.67
CA LYS A 81 -6.80 -8.48 -8.79
C LYS A 81 -6.41 -9.43 -9.94
N ASP A 82 -5.58 -8.98 -10.87
CA ASP A 82 -5.21 -9.75 -12.06
C ASP A 82 -3.84 -10.44 -11.89
N PRO A 83 -3.80 -11.79 -11.77
CA PRO A 83 -2.54 -12.52 -11.68
C PRO A 83 -1.61 -12.31 -12.89
N ALA A 84 -2.15 -12.10 -14.09
CA ALA A 84 -1.34 -11.87 -15.30
C ALA A 84 -0.65 -10.51 -15.23
N SER A 85 -1.37 -9.45 -14.78
CA SER A 85 -0.79 -8.14 -14.55
C SER A 85 0.31 -8.16 -13.48
N ILE A 86 0.12 -8.94 -12.40
CA ILE A 86 1.12 -9.11 -11.34
C ILE A 86 2.38 -9.83 -11.88
N ALA A 87 2.19 -10.91 -12.65
CA ALA A 87 3.29 -11.64 -13.28
C ALA A 87 4.06 -10.77 -14.28
N SER A 88 3.36 -9.93 -15.04
CA SER A 88 3.97 -8.96 -15.97
C SER A 88 4.88 -7.98 -15.23
N LEU A 89 4.43 -7.42 -14.10
CA LEU A 89 5.27 -6.54 -13.27
C LEU A 89 6.54 -7.28 -12.76
N ALA A 90 6.39 -8.50 -12.24
CA ALA A 90 7.53 -9.27 -11.75
C ALA A 90 8.54 -9.56 -12.88
N HIS A 91 8.05 -9.93 -14.06
CA HIS A 91 8.89 -10.12 -15.25
C HIS A 91 9.58 -8.82 -15.66
N PHE A 92 8.86 -7.70 -15.69
CA PHE A 92 9.42 -6.39 -16.01
C PHE A 92 10.57 -6.02 -15.05
N ILE A 93 10.36 -6.13 -13.74
CA ILE A 93 11.43 -5.85 -12.76
C ILE A 93 12.63 -6.73 -12.97
N LYS A 94 12.42 -8.04 -13.17
CA LYS A 94 13.50 -9.01 -13.39
C LYS A 94 14.31 -8.70 -14.63
N THR A 95 13.65 -8.37 -15.74
CA THR A 95 14.30 -8.19 -17.05
C THR A 95 14.94 -6.81 -17.23
N GLN A 96 14.33 -5.75 -16.67
CA GLN A 96 14.84 -4.38 -16.84
C GLN A 96 15.85 -3.97 -15.78
N PHE A 97 15.72 -4.51 -14.55
CA PHE A 97 16.51 -4.04 -13.40
C PHE A 97 17.30 -5.16 -12.71
N GLY A 98 16.90 -6.41 -12.86
CA GLY A 98 17.57 -7.58 -12.27
C GLY A 98 17.21 -7.80 -10.79
N LYS A 99 17.04 -6.75 -9.97
CA LYS A 99 16.69 -6.82 -8.55
C LYS A 99 15.68 -5.75 -8.17
N LEU A 100 15.11 -5.89 -6.98
CA LEU A 100 14.24 -4.90 -6.34
C LEU A 100 14.72 -4.66 -4.90
N ASP A 101 14.87 -3.40 -4.49
CA ASP A 101 15.33 -3.07 -3.14
C ASP A 101 14.18 -2.69 -2.21
N ILE A 102 13.13 -2.05 -2.73
CA ILE A 102 12.03 -1.50 -1.94
C ILE A 102 10.69 -1.85 -2.59
N LEU A 103 9.79 -2.47 -1.83
CA LEU A 103 8.39 -2.63 -2.21
C LEU A 103 7.51 -1.83 -1.25
N VAL A 104 6.76 -0.85 -1.78
CA VAL A 104 5.74 -0.13 -1.03
C VAL A 104 4.36 -0.57 -1.49
N ASN A 105 3.71 -1.40 -0.69
CA ASN A 105 2.34 -1.85 -0.88
C ASN A 105 1.38 -0.76 -0.39
N ASN A 106 1.03 0.16 -1.29
CA ASN A 106 0.17 1.30 -0.97
C ASN A 106 -1.24 1.16 -1.57
N ALA A 107 -1.42 0.39 -2.65
CA ALA A 107 -2.73 0.22 -3.29
C ALA A 107 -3.80 -0.23 -2.29
N GLY A 108 -4.98 0.39 -2.38
CA GLY A 108 -6.11 0.04 -1.54
C GLY A 108 -7.41 0.70 -2.01
N VAL A 109 -8.52 0.08 -1.60
CA VAL A 109 -9.87 0.59 -1.80
C VAL A 109 -10.65 0.57 -0.48
N PHE A 110 -11.65 1.42 -0.36
CA PHE A 110 -12.39 1.58 0.92
C PHE A 110 -13.45 0.48 1.14
N GLY A 111 -13.91 -0.18 0.07
CA GLY A 111 -14.83 -1.32 0.17
C GLY A 111 -16.28 -0.94 0.45
N VAL A 112 -16.73 0.21 -0.03
CA VAL A 112 -18.12 0.67 0.09
C VAL A 112 -18.62 1.22 -1.23
N LYS A 113 -19.93 1.17 -1.43
CA LYS A 113 -20.59 1.94 -2.48
C LYS A 113 -20.96 3.32 -1.94
N LEU A 114 -20.68 4.30 -2.76
CA LEU A 114 -21.07 5.68 -2.54
C LEU A 114 -22.14 6.04 -3.57
N ASP A 115 -23.17 6.73 -3.12
CA ASP A 115 -24.10 7.39 -4.02
C ASP A 115 -23.48 8.74 -4.46
N ASP A 116 -23.15 8.85 -5.74
CA ASP A 116 -22.48 10.04 -6.30
C ASP A 116 -23.32 11.32 -6.15
N ALA A 117 -24.66 11.22 -6.12
CA ALA A 117 -25.55 12.38 -5.90
C ALA A 117 -25.49 12.80 -4.44
N ALA A 118 -25.71 11.87 -3.53
CA ALA A 118 -25.63 12.12 -2.10
C ALA A 118 -24.23 12.61 -1.66
N TYR A 119 -23.17 12.15 -2.34
CA TYR A 119 -21.82 12.66 -2.11
C TYR A 119 -21.65 14.13 -2.54
N ARG A 120 -22.14 14.49 -3.73
CA ARG A 120 -22.08 15.89 -4.18
C ARG A 120 -22.83 16.80 -3.22
N ASP A 121 -24.00 16.37 -2.76
CA ASP A 121 -24.80 17.12 -1.79
C ASP A 121 -24.07 17.31 -0.46
N LEU A 122 -23.40 16.25 0.04
CA LEU A 122 -22.58 16.33 1.25
C LEU A 122 -21.41 17.30 1.12
N MET A 123 -20.77 17.34 -0.07
CA MET A 123 -19.64 18.24 -0.30
C MET A 123 -20.05 19.69 -0.52
N ALA A 124 -21.27 19.93 -0.99
CA ALA A 124 -21.82 21.27 -1.22
C ALA A 124 -22.22 22.02 0.08
N VAL A 125 -22.42 21.27 1.19
CA VAL A 125 -22.81 21.88 2.47
C VAL A 125 -21.56 22.35 3.22
N ASP A 126 -21.62 23.55 3.83
CA ASP A 126 -20.53 24.08 4.66
C ASP A 126 -20.64 23.57 6.11
N ASP A 127 -20.46 22.25 6.25
CA ASP A 127 -20.44 21.57 7.53
C ASP A 127 -19.01 21.43 8.09
N SER A 128 -18.90 21.27 9.42
CA SER A 128 -17.64 20.91 10.04
C SER A 128 -17.11 19.55 9.54
N PRO A 129 -15.80 19.29 9.56
CA PRO A 129 -15.22 18.01 9.18
C PRO A 129 -15.86 16.82 9.93
N GLU A 130 -16.14 16.97 11.22
CA GLU A 130 -16.76 15.94 12.07
C GLU A 130 -18.18 15.62 11.61
N THR A 131 -18.97 16.65 11.27
CA THR A 131 -20.33 16.49 10.74
C THR A 131 -20.31 15.81 9.38
N LYS A 132 -19.39 16.20 8.49
CA LYS A 132 -19.21 15.55 7.18
C LYS A 132 -18.85 14.08 7.33
N ILE A 133 -17.95 13.74 8.25
CA ILE A 133 -17.56 12.34 8.54
C ILE A 133 -18.76 11.55 9.05
N ALA A 134 -19.55 12.11 9.98
CA ALA A 134 -20.72 11.44 10.51
C ALA A 134 -21.78 11.17 9.44
N LYS A 135 -22.08 12.16 8.60
CA LYS A 135 -22.99 12.03 7.45
C LYS A 135 -22.47 11.02 6.43
N PHE A 136 -21.17 11.07 6.09
CA PHE A 136 -20.53 10.11 5.20
C PHE A 136 -20.73 8.67 5.68
N ARG A 137 -20.48 8.41 6.98
CA ARG A 137 -20.65 7.06 7.56
C ARG A 137 -22.09 6.54 7.45
N GLN A 138 -23.09 7.42 7.44
CA GLN A 138 -24.51 7.05 7.26
C GLN A 138 -24.88 6.78 5.81
N MET A 139 -24.14 7.37 4.86
CA MET A 139 -24.42 7.28 3.43
C MET A 139 -23.73 6.09 2.77
N VAL A 140 -22.57 5.64 3.29
CA VAL A 140 -21.83 4.53 2.71
C VAL A 140 -22.49 3.20 3.04
N ARG A 141 -22.62 2.35 2.02
CA ARG A 141 -23.12 0.99 2.16
C ARG A 141 -22.08 -0.01 1.74
N GLN A 142 -21.81 -0.95 2.63
CA GLN A 142 -21.00 -2.11 2.32
C GLN A 142 -21.91 -3.21 1.77
N THR A 143 -21.59 -3.73 0.57
CA THR A 143 -22.21 -4.94 0.00
C THR A 143 -21.20 -6.06 -0.01
N TYR A 144 -21.65 -7.30 -0.25
CA TYR A 144 -20.73 -8.45 -0.37
C TYR A 144 -19.66 -8.17 -1.44
N GLU A 145 -20.07 -7.68 -2.62
CA GLU A 145 -19.17 -7.42 -3.75
C GLU A 145 -18.12 -6.35 -3.41
N THR A 146 -18.52 -5.28 -2.70
CA THR A 146 -17.55 -4.23 -2.28
C THR A 146 -16.64 -4.70 -1.17
N ALA A 147 -17.14 -5.55 -0.27
CA ALA A 147 -16.34 -6.16 0.78
C ALA A 147 -15.32 -7.15 0.20
N GLU A 148 -15.76 -8.01 -0.73
CA GLU A 148 -14.90 -8.94 -1.44
C GLU A 148 -13.83 -8.18 -2.25
N GLU A 149 -14.20 -7.14 -3.01
CA GLU A 149 -13.23 -6.32 -3.74
C GLU A 149 -12.20 -5.69 -2.81
N CYS A 150 -12.64 -5.21 -1.65
CA CYS A 150 -11.74 -4.63 -0.64
C CYS A 150 -10.69 -5.64 -0.17
N LEU A 151 -11.10 -6.86 0.17
CA LEU A 151 -10.18 -7.91 0.57
C LEU A 151 -9.28 -8.36 -0.58
N GLN A 152 -9.84 -8.48 -1.80
CA GLN A 152 -9.08 -8.88 -2.98
C GLN A 152 -8.00 -7.87 -3.37
N VAL A 153 -8.22 -6.57 -3.16
CA VAL A 153 -7.24 -5.52 -3.45
C VAL A 153 -6.27 -5.33 -2.28
N ASN A 154 -6.82 -5.06 -1.07
CA ASN A 154 -6.01 -4.59 0.05
C ASN A 154 -5.17 -5.69 0.69
N TYR A 155 -5.66 -6.92 0.73
CA TYR A 155 -4.99 -8.04 1.37
C TYR A 155 -4.47 -9.06 0.36
N TYR A 156 -5.34 -9.79 -0.33
CA TYR A 156 -4.92 -10.85 -1.24
C TYR A 156 -4.09 -10.36 -2.42
N GLY A 157 -4.43 -9.20 -2.99
CA GLY A 157 -3.64 -8.55 -4.05
C GLY A 157 -2.26 -8.14 -3.56
N THR A 158 -2.21 -7.55 -2.36
CA THR A 158 -0.94 -7.19 -1.70
C THR A 158 -0.07 -8.42 -1.43
N LYS A 159 -0.67 -9.52 -0.93
CA LYS A 159 0.01 -10.80 -0.73
C LYS A 159 0.58 -11.33 -2.04
N ARG A 160 -0.24 -11.45 -3.09
CA ARG A 160 0.18 -11.92 -4.43
C ARG A 160 1.30 -11.07 -5.04
N VAL A 161 1.21 -9.74 -4.96
CA VAL A 161 2.28 -8.83 -5.47
C VAL A 161 3.57 -9.04 -4.68
N THR A 162 3.48 -9.15 -3.36
CA THR A 162 4.65 -9.38 -2.49
C THR A 162 5.31 -10.72 -2.83
N GLU A 163 4.55 -11.80 -2.97
CA GLU A 163 5.03 -13.13 -3.34
C GLU A 163 5.66 -13.14 -4.74
N ALA A 164 5.05 -12.50 -5.73
CA ALA A 164 5.56 -12.44 -7.10
C ALA A 164 6.87 -11.64 -7.21
N LEU A 165 7.04 -10.59 -6.40
CA LEU A 165 8.26 -9.76 -6.37
C LEU A 165 9.32 -10.30 -5.40
N PHE A 166 8.99 -11.28 -4.56
CA PHE A 166 9.90 -11.81 -3.56
C PHE A 166 11.23 -12.33 -4.14
N PRO A 167 11.25 -13.09 -5.28
CA PRO A 167 12.49 -13.56 -5.88
C PRO A 167 13.47 -12.43 -6.25
N VAL A 168 12.98 -11.28 -6.71
CA VAL A 168 13.84 -10.14 -7.07
C VAL A 168 14.19 -9.27 -5.87
N LEU A 169 13.36 -9.26 -4.81
CA LEU A 169 13.66 -8.65 -3.51
C LEU A 169 14.79 -9.40 -2.79
N GLN A 170 14.83 -10.74 -2.89
CA GLN A 170 15.90 -11.56 -2.30
C GLN A 170 17.28 -11.30 -2.91
N LEU A 171 17.35 -10.71 -4.10
CA LEU A 171 18.61 -10.32 -4.76
C LEU A 171 19.15 -8.97 -4.27
N SER A 172 18.39 -8.25 -3.47
CA SER A 172 18.84 -7.02 -2.83
C SER A 172 19.71 -7.32 -1.61
N ASP A 173 20.77 -6.55 -1.43
CA ASP A 173 21.59 -6.58 -0.21
C ASP A 173 20.82 -6.00 0.99
N SER A 174 19.79 -5.22 0.72
CA SER A 174 19.09 -4.40 1.72
C SER A 174 17.59 -4.28 1.41
N PRO A 175 16.82 -5.41 1.43
CA PRO A 175 15.43 -5.41 0.99
C PRO A 175 14.48 -4.79 2.03
N ARG A 176 13.52 -3.98 1.55
CA ARG A 176 12.48 -3.33 2.36
C ARG A 176 11.09 -3.65 1.81
N ILE A 177 10.17 -3.97 2.70
CA ILE A 177 8.74 -4.07 2.36
C ILE A 177 7.96 -3.18 3.32
N VAL A 178 7.23 -2.22 2.77
CA VAL A 178 6.39 -1.29 3.52
C VAL A 178 4.93 -1.58 3.19
N MET A 179 4.13 -1.92 4.19
CA MET A 179 2.70 -2.14 4.07
C MET A 179 1.95 -0.88 4.52
N VAL A 180 1.34 -0.14 3.60
CA VAL A 180 0.50 1.01 3.95
C VAL A 180 -0.82 0.50 4.50
N SER A 181 -0.91 0.48 5.82
CA SER A 181 -2.03 -0.03 6.59
C SER A 181 -2.89 1.11 7.16
N SER A 182 -3.56 0.87 8.27
CA SER A 182 -4.42 1.83 8.96
C SER A 182 -4.50 1.50 10.46
N ALA A 183 -4.74 2.50 11.28
CA ALA A 183 -5.13 2.31 12.67
C ALA A 183 -6.48 1.55 12.81
N ALA A 184 -7.29 1.49 11.76
CA ALA A 184 -8.50 0.68 11.70
C ALA A 184 -8.21 -0.83 11.76
N GLY A 185 -7.00 -1.26 11.34
CA GLY A 185 -6.54 -2.65 11.43
C GLY A 185 -5.94 -3.04 12.78
N LYS A 186 -6.02 -2.20 13.81
CA LYS A 186 -5.59 -2.56 15.17
C LYS A 186 -6.49 -3.62 15.78
N LEU A 187 -5.93 -4.55 16.56
CA LEU A 187 -6.66 -5.69 17.15
C LEU A 187 -7.82 -5.25 18.06
N GLN A 188 -7.68 -4.14 18.76
CA GLN A 188 -8.76 -3.56 19.57
C GLN A 188 -9.98 -3.11 18.76
N LYS A 189 -9.81 -2.86 17.44
CA LYS A 189 -10.93 -2.47 16.55
C LYS A 189 -11.69 -3.67 16.00
N ILE A 190 -11.14 -4.88 16.15
CA ILE A 190 -11.79 -6.12 15.71
C ILE A 190 -12.86 -6.50 16.74
N SER A 191 -14.13 -6.45 16.32
CA SER A 191 -15.27 -6.82 17.17
C SER A 191 -15.52 -8.34 17.23
N HIS A 192 -15.08 -9.08 16.20
CA HIS A 192 -15.27 -10.53 16.12
C HIS A 192 -14.21 -11.28 16.94
N THR A 193 -14.62 -11.86 18.08
CA THR A 193 -13.75 -12.50 19.07
C THR A 193 -12.78 -13.51 18.46
N TRP A 194 -13.30 -14.48 17.69
CA TRP A 194 -12.45 -15.52 17.06
C TRP A 194 -11.39 -14.90 16.12
N ALA A 195 -11.77 -13.93 15.26
CA ALA A 195 -10.80 -13.30 14.36
C ALA A 195 -9.74 -12.51 15.12
N LYS A 196 -10.14 -11.86 16.23
CA LYS A 196 -9.20 -11.19 17.13
C LYS A 196 -8.23 -12.19 17.76
N GLU A 197 -8.72 -13.32 18.27
CA GLU A 197 -7.88 -14.39 18.85
C GLU A 197 -6.88 -14.91 17.83
N VAL A 198 -7.34 -15.27 16.59
CA VAL A 198 -6.46 -15.74 15.51
C VAL A 198 -5.38 -14.74 15.16
N LEU A 199 -5.74 -13.47 14.95
CA LEU A 199 -4.79 -12.43 14.53
C LEU A 199 -3.91 -11.92 15.68
N SER A 200 -4.25 -12.22 16.95
CA SER A 200 -3.44 -11.87 18.13
C SER A 200 -2.39 -12.93 18.47
N ASP A 201 -2.57 -14.16 18.03
CA ASP A 201 -1.67 -15.28 18.35
C ASP A 201 -0.33 -15.14 17.63
N ILE A 202 0.60 -14.39 18.25
CA ILE A 202 1.90 -14.04 17.63
C ILE A 202 2.73 -15.31 17.35
N ASP A 203 2.65 -16.32 18.16
CA ASP A 203 3.52 -17.50 18.09
C ASP A 203 2.96 -18.55 17.12
N GLY A 204 1.64 -18.74 17.11
CA GLY A 204 0.95 -19.67 16.20
C GLY A 204 0.54 -19.06 14.86
N LEU A 205 0.85 -17.78 14.61
CA LEU A 205 0.41 -17.10 13.39
C LEU A 205 1.23 -17.55 12.17
N THR A 206 0.54 -18.10 11.16
CA THR A 206 1.08 -18.46 9.84
C THR A 206 0.32 -17.70 8.75
N GLU A 207 0.80 -17.74 7.51
CA GLU A 207 0.11 -17.11 6.38
C GLU A 207 -1.29 -17.70 6.18
N GLU A 208 -1.43 -19.02 6.33
CA GLU A 208 -2.71 -19.73 6.22
C GLU A 208 -3.67 -19.33 7.35
N ARG A 209 -3.16 -19.17 8.58
CA ARG A 209 -3.97 -18.70 9.72
C ARG A 209 -4.45 -17.27 9.51
N VAL A 210 -3.61 -16.40 8.93
CA VAL A 210 -4.06 -15.03 8.59
C VAL A 210 -5.16 -15.08 7.53
N ASP A 211 -5.06 -15.95 6.51
CA ASP A 211 -6.05 -16.09 5.44
C ASP A 211 -7.43 -16.58 5.95
N GLU A 212 -7.47 -17.32 7.06
CA GLU A 212 -8.72 -17.79 7.66
C GLU A 212 -9.65 -16.63 8.07
N ALA A 213 -9.10 -15.52 8.60
CA ALA A 213 -9.90 -14.42 9.13
C ALA A 213 -10.69 -13.67 8.03
N PRO A 214 -10.09 -13.18 6.92
CA PRO A 214 -10.85 -12.58 5.82
C PRO A 214 -11.75 -13.59 5.09
N ASN A 215 -11.37 -14.87 5.00
CA ASN A 215 -12.23 -15.90 4.42
C ASN A 215 -13.49 -16.13 5.27
N LYS A 216 -13.34 -16.22 6.59
CA LYS A 216 -14.48 -16.33 7.51
C LYS A 216 -15.33 -15.07 7.48
N PHE A 217 -14.71 -13.90 7.44
CA PHE A 217 -15.43 -12.63 7.30
C PHE A 217 -16.38 -12.63 6.10
N LEU A 218 -15.91 -13.05 4.91
CA LEU A 218 -16.76 -13.11 3.71
C LEU A 218 -17.86 -14.18 3.83
N LYS A 219 -17.55 -15.33 4.42
CA LYS A 219 -18.54 -16.41 4.64
C LYS A 219 -19.67 -15.94 5.54
N ASP A 220 -19.32 -15.21 6.61
CA ASP A 220 -20.27 -14.74 7.62
C ASP A 220 -20.73 -13.31 7.33
N PHE A 221 -20.55 -12.80 6.12
CA PHE A 221 -20.78 -11.40 5.77
C PHE A 221 -22.16 -10.86 6.18
N LYS A 222 -23.22 -11.70 6.06
CA LYS A 222 -24.58 -11.32 6.46
C LYS A 222 -24.69 -11.03 7.95
N ASP A 223 -23.87 -11.67 8.77
CA ASP A 223 -23.84 -11.59 10.23
C ASP A 223 -22.79 -10.57 10.73
N THR A 224 -21.95 -10.06 9.85
CA THR A 224 -20.87 -9.11 10.18
C THR A 224 -21.31 -7.65 10.15
N GLN A 225 -22.60 -7.37 10.34
CA GLN A 225 -23.14 -6.01 10.37
C GLN A 225 -22.38 -5.13 11.39
N GLY A 226 -21.76 -4.06 10.86
CA GLY A 226 -20.97 -3.11 11.65
C GLY A 226 -19.46 -3.34 11.66
N TRP A 227 -18.95 -4.40 11.01
CA TRP A 227 -17.52 -4.60 10.85
C TRP A 227 -17.08 -4.34 9.39
N PRO A 228 -16.35 -3.23 9.11
CA PRO A 228 -15.95 -2.86 7.77
C PRO A 228 -14.92 -3.83 7.18
N ALA A 229 -15.07 -4.16 5.88
CA ALA A 229 -14.08 -4.96 5.14
C ALA A 229 -12.71 -4.29 5.08
N SER A 230 -12.70 -2.94 5.07
CA SER A 230 -11.46 -2.16 5.18
C SER A 230 -10.69 -2.49 6.45
N ASP A 231 -11.37 -2.59 7.60
CA ASP A 231 -10.75 -2.86 8.89
C ASP A 231 -10.20 -4.30 8.93
N MET A 232 -11.01 -5.27 8.45
CA MET A 232 -10.57 -6.66 8.30
C MET A 232 -9.35 -6.77 7.39
N SER A 233 -9.36 -6.10 6.23
CA SER A 233 -8.25 -6.13 5.28
C SER A 233 -6.96 -5.58 5.89
N LYS A 234 -7.05 -4.50 6.68
CA LYS A 234 -5.89 -3.89 7.32
C LYS A 234 -5.40 -4.68 8.54
N ALA A 235 -6.30 -5.34 9.27
CA ALA A 235 -5.93 -6.28 10.34
C ALA A 235 -5.17 -7.50 9.79
N ALA A 236 -5.67 -8.10 8.71
CA ALA A 236 -4.99 -9.18 8.02
C ALA A 236 -3.62 -8.74 7.47
N LEU A 237 -3.52 -7.53 6.90
CA LEU A 237 -2.26 -6.96 6.42
C LEU A 237 -1.24 -6.73 7.55
N ASN A 238 -1.70 -6.25 8.73
CA ASN A 238 -0.87 -6.10 9.92
C ASN A 238 -0.35 -7.45 10.42
N ALA A 239 -1.21 -8.47 10.44
CA ALA A 239 -0.83 -9.83 10.82
C ALA A 239 0.16 -10.45 9.82
N TYR A 240 -0.09 -10.29 8.53
CA TYR A 240 0.80 -10.75 7.45
C TYR A 240 2.19 -10.10 7.54
N THR A 241 2.26 -8.81 7.88
CA THR A 241 3.54 -8.11 8.14
C THR A 241 4.34 -8.81 9.22
N ARG A 242 3.70 -9.23 10.31
CA ARG A 242 4.34 -9.93 11.43
C ARG A 242 4.84 -11.32 11.03
N VAL A 243 4.04 -12.05 10.24
CA VAL A 243 4.45 -13.37 9.71
C VAL A 243 5.67 -13.24 8.81
N LEU A 244 5.62 -12.33 7.83
CA LEU A 244 6.72 -12.14 6.89
C LEU A 244 8.01 -11.70 7.59
N SER A 245 7.92 -10.80 8.58
CA SER A 245 9.11 -10.33 9.30
C SER A 245 9.82 -11.43 10.09
N LYS A 246 9.06 -12.38 10.66
CA LYS A 246 9.62 -13.57 11.32
C LYS A 246 10.23 -14.54 10.30
N LYS A 247 9.54 -14.76 9.18
CA LYS A 247 9.98 -15.68 8.11
C LYS A 247 11.25 -15.20 7.40
N PHE A 248 11.42 -13.86 7.28
CA PHE A 248 12.51 -13.23 6.54
C PHE A 248 13.29 -12.20 7.37
N PRO A 249 14.10 -12.62 8.33
CA PRO A 249 14.75 -11.73 9.31
C PRO A 249 15.78 -10.77 8.68
N LYS A 250 16.27 -11.06 7.47
CA LYS A 250 17.15 -10.16 6.71
C LYS A 250 16.40 -8.98 6.09
N PHE A 251 15.08 -9.06 5.96
CA PHE A 251 14.26 -8.00 5.37
C PHE A 251 13.81 -7.00 6.45
N ARG A 252 13.65 -5.75 6.07
CA ARG A 252 12.96 -4.74 6.92
C ARG A 252 11.51 -4.65 6.45
N ILE A 253 10.62 -5.35 7.14
CA ILE A 253 9.20 -5.48 6.80
C ILE A 253 8.39 -4.84 7.91
N ASN A 254 7.74 -3.73 7.60
CA ASN A 254 6.95 -2.99 8.58
C ASN A 254 5.63 -2.52 7.96
N CYS A 255 4.63 -2.28 8.80
CA CYS A 255 3.40 -1.64 8.38
C CYS A 255 3.24 -0.26 9.00
N VAL A 256 2.50 0.62 8.31
CA VAL A 256 2.33 2.01 8.72
C VAL A 256 0.93 2.50 8.44
N CYS A 257 0.32 3.16 9.43
CA CYS A 257 -0.84 4.01 9.24
C CYS A 257 -0.35 5.41 8.86
N PRO A 258 -0.72 5.94 7.67
CA PRO A 258 -0.27 7.27 7.23
C PRO A 258 -0.95 8.42 7.99
N GLY A 259 -1.89 8.14 8.89
CA GLY A 259 -2.77 9.11 9.50
C GLY A 259 -4.06 9.32 8.70
N TYR A 260 -4.87 10.32 9.09
CA TYR A 260 -6.09 10.70 8.38
C TYR A 260 -5.78 11.76 7.32
N VAL A 261 -5.31 11.31 6.18
CA VAL A 261 -4.75 12.13 5.10
C VAL A 261 -5.84 12.60 4.15
N LYS A 262 -5.83 13.87 3.78
CA LYS A 262 -6.80 14.47 2.84
C LYS A 262 -6.55 13.97 1.42
N THR A 263 -7.35 12.99 0.99
CA THR A 263 -7.26 12.35 -0.34
C THR A 263 -8.66 11.96 -0.85
N ASP A 264 -8.76 11.64 -2.13
CA ASP A 264 -10.01 11.12 -2.72
C ASP A 264 -10.47 9.82 -2.05
N PHE A 265 -9.56 9.06 -1.43
CA PHE A 265 -9.89 7.82 -0.74
C PHE A 265 -10.89 8.02 0.40
N ASN A 266 -10.81 9.14 1.10
CA ASN A 266 -11.72 9.53 2.18
C ASN A 266 -12.48 10.82 1.86
N LEU A 267 -12.69 11.11 0.55
CA LEU A 267 -13.46 12.24 0.08
C LEU A 267 -12.90 13.60 0.56
N ASN A 268 -11.58 13.67 0.68
CA ASN A 268 -10.86 14.86 1.12
C ASN A 268 -11.26 15.37 2.53
N THR A 269 -11.84 14.50 3.38
CA THR A 269 -12.18 14.82 4.77
C THR A 269 -11.01 14.70 5.73
N GLY A 270 -9.85 14.22 5.27
CA GLY A 270 -8.64 14.10 6.08
C GLY A 270 -8.12 15.45 6.59
N ILE A 271 -7.36 15.39 7.68
CA ILE A 271 -6.77 16.58 8.34
C ILE A 271 -5.27 16.74 8.04
N SER A 272 -4.58 15.65 7.73
CA SER A 272 -3.16 15.68 7.35
C SER A 272 -2.99 15.93 5.86
N THR A 273 -1.90 16.55 5.47
CA THR A 273 -1.53 16.72 4.06
C THR A 273 -1.05 15.40 3.43
N ILE A 274 -0.99 15.34 2.11
CA ILE A 274 -0.49 14.18 1.38
C ILE A 274 1.01 13.96 1.67
N GLU A 275 1.75 15.05 1.81
CA GLU A 275 3.18 15.06 2.14
C GLU A 275 3.44 14.44 3.51
N GLU A 276 2.67 14.83 4.51
CA GLU A 276 2.72 14.25 5.87
C GLU A 276 2.36 12.75 5.83
N GLY A 277 1.32 12.38 5.07
CA GLY A 277 0.88 11.00 4.92
C GLY A 277 1.93 10.09 4.27
N ALA A 278 2.70 10.61 3.32
CA ALA A 278 3.76 9.87 2.65
C ALA A 278 5.03 9.73 3.50
N ALA A 279 5.26 10.63 4.44
CA ALA A 279 6.51 10.70 5.20
C ALA A 279 6.79 9.44 6.04
N GLY A 280 5.76 8.80 6.62
CA GLY A 280 5.90 7.55 7.35
C GLY A 280 6.33 6.37 6.44
N PRO A 281 5.58 6.07 5.37
CA PRO A 281 5.98 5.06 4.38
C PRO A 281 7.39 5.28 3.82
N VAL A 282 7.78 6.52 3.50
CA VAL A 282 9.11 6.86 2.99
C VAL A 282 10.18 6.64 4.06
N LYS A 283 9.96 7.02 5.32
CA LYS A 283 10.86 6.71 6.44
C LYS A 283 11.15 5.20 6.50
N LEU A 284 10.12 4.36 6.39
CA LEU A 284 10.27 2.90 6.44
C LEU A 284 10.96 2.33 5.20
N ALA A 285 10.71 2.88 4.03
CA ALA A 285 11.36 2.50 2.78
C ALA A 285 12.87 2.83 2.79
N LEU A 286 13.27 3.85 3.54
CA LEU A 286 14.65 4.33 3.64
C LEU A 286 15.37 3.90 4.94
N LEU A 287 14.78 2.99 5.74
CA LEU A 287 15.40 2.49 6.96
C LEU A 287 16.83 1.99 6.69
N PRO A 288 17.76 2.16 7.65
CA PRO A 288 19.08 1.53 7.59
C PRO A 288 18.97 0.00 7.73
N ASP A 289 20.07 -0.72 7.48
CA ASP A 289 20.09 -2.19 7.46
C ASP A 289 19.87 -2.82 8.83
N ASP A 290 20.22 -2.11 9.89
CA ASP A 290 19.98 -2.46 11.29
C ASP A 290 18.64 -1.92 11.83
N GLY A 291 17.82 -1.31 10.96
CA GLY A 291 16.54 -0.76 11.33
C GLY A 291 15.53 -1.83 11.78
N PRO A 292 14.41 -1.42 12.39
CA PRO A 292 13.41 -2.33 12.92
C PRO A 292 12.67 -3.11 11.82
N SER A 293 12.16 -4.30 12.18
CA SER A 293 11.31 -5.14 11.34
C SER A 293 10.18 -5.75 12.18
N GLY A 294 9.00 -5.98 11.57
CA GLY A 294 7.84 -6.56 12.22
C GLY A 294 7.05 -5.58 13.09
N LEU A 295 7.22 -4.28 12.90
CA LEU A 295 6.57 -3.25 13.71
C LEU A 295 5.43 -2.56 12.96
N PHE A 296 4.50 -2.01 13.75
CA PHE A 296 3.45 -1.11 13.30
C PHE A 296 3.80 0.33 13.66
N PHE A 297 3.67 1.21 12.67
CA PHE A 297 3.91 2.64 12.83
C PHE A 297 2.61 3.43 12.65
N PHE A 298 2.43 4.45 13.47
CA PHE A 298 1.48 5.52 13.19
C PHE A 298 2.28 6.74 12.73
N GLN A 299 2.11 7.10 11.46
CA GLN A 299 2.97 8.09 10.80
C GLN A 299 4.47 7.70 10.92
N LYS A 300 5.24 8.39 11.74
CA LYS A 300 6.67 8.14 11.91
C LYS A 300 7.02 7.38 13.21
N GLU A 301 6.04 7.19 14.09
CA GLU A 301 6.27 6.66 15.43
C GLU A 301 5.82 5.21 15.55
N VAL A 302 6.60 4.41 16.27
CA VAL A 302 6.24 3.02 16.58
C VAL A 302 5.02 3.02 17.50
N THR A 303 4.06 2.15 17.20
CA THR A 303 2.87 1.94 18.03
C THR A 303 2.53 0.46 18.13
N SER A 304 1.63 0.10 19.06
CA SER A 304 1.14 -1.26 19.21
C SER A 304 0.23 -1.68 18.04
N PHE A 305 0.17 -2.98 17.78
CA PHE A 305 -0.87 -3.61 16.95
C PHE A 305 -2.23 -3.67 17.65
N ASP A 306 -2.27 -3.45 18.96
CA ASP A 306 -3.48 -3.36 19.78
C ASP A 306 -4.15 -1.98 19.71
#